data_634c49bf7f7dd625922e51eb97090644
#
_entry.id   634c49bf7f7dd625922e51eb97090644
#
_cell.length_a   1.000
_cell.length_b   1.000
_cell.length_c   1.000
_cell.angle_alpha   90.00
_cell.angle_beta   90.00
_cell.angle_gamma   90.00
#
_symmetry.space_group_name_H-M   'P 1'
#
loop_
_entity.id
_entity.type
_entity.pdbx_description
1 polymer ?
#
loop_
_entity_poly.entity_id
_entity_poly.type
_entity_poly.pdbx_seq_one_letter_code
_entity_poly.pdbx_strand_id
1 'polypeptide(L)'
;MTSVAHAKHDAHGSEGAHHAPMSFWQKYIFSTDHKIIGIQFLFVSLFFLLVGGLLAMQIRWQLGFPGKPMPGGGILPETMAPGGVFLPEYYIQLVTMHGTFMVFFAIMPLLVGVYANFLIPLKLGAHDMAFPRINMWSFWLALLAGLIMLAGFFVPDGAPRAGWTMYA
;
A
#
# COMPACT_ATOMS: atom_id res chain seq x y z
N MET A 1 44.96 52.36 36.66
CA MET A 1 44.32 51.31 37.45
C MET A 1 42.95 51.03 36.80
N THR A 2 42.89 50.14 35.86
CA THR A 2 41.67 49.76 35.10
C THR A 2 41.34 48.31 35.45
N SER A 3 40.24 48.13 36.16
CA SER A 3 39.69 46.84 36.56
C SER A 3 39.03 46.21 35.36
N VAL A 4 39.54 45.04 34.93
CA VAL A 4 38.93 44.19 33.92
C VAL A 4 37.92 43.29 34.61
N ALA A 5 36.66 43.54 34.37
CA ALA A 5 35.56 42.68 34.83
C ALA A 5 35.57 41.40 34.01
N HIS A 6 35.82 40.26 34.67
CA HIS A 6 35.61 38.93 34.10
C HIS A 6 34.09 38.65 33.93
N ALA A 7 33.63 38.65 32.69
CA ALA A 7 32.31 38.13 32.37
C ALA A 7 32.35 36.60 32.50
N LYS A 8 31.64 36.08 33.50
CA LYS A 8 31.33 34.66 33.59
C LYS A 8 30.44 34.25 32.41
N HIS A 9 31.01 33.44 31.54
CA HIS A 9 30.24 32.69 30.54
C HIS A 9 29.45 31.60 31.31
N ASP A 10 28.20 31.89 31.55
CA ASP A 10 27.28 30.88 32.04
C ASP A 10 27.08 29.86 30.91
N ALA A 11 27.70 28.70 31.08
CA ALA A 11 27.46 27.54 30.25
C ALA A 11 25.99 27.11 30.43
N HIS A 12 25.15 27.49 29.51
CA HIS A 12 23.83 26.85 29.32
C HIS A 12 24.05 25.36 29.06
N GLY A 13 23.94 24.58 30.10
CA GLY A 13 23.76 23.13 30.00
C GLY A 13 22.53 22.90 29.13
N SER A 14 22.75 22.44 27.93
CA SER A 14 21.70 21.81 27.13
C SER A 14 21.26 20.56 27.87
N GLU A 15 20.25 20.70 28.73
CA GLU A 15 19.49 19.56 29.23
C GLU A 15 18.99 18.80 28.00
N GLY A 16 19.62 17.68 27.70
CA GLY A 16 19.16 16.75 26.71
C GLY A 16 17.72 16.39 27.04
N ALA A 17 16.78 16.91 26.26
CA ALA A 17 15.41 16.52 26.34
C ALA A 17 15.38 15.00 26.15
N HIS A 18 15.24 14.25 27.23
CA HIS A 18 14.94 12.83 27.21
C HIS A 18 13.59 12.67 26.50
N HIS A 19 13.63 12.53 25.19
CA HIS A 19 12.44 12.12 24.43
C HIS A 19 11.99 10.77 25.00
N ALA A 20 10.85 10.77 25.68
CA ALA A 20 10.21 9.55 26.13
C ALA A 20 10.18 8.54 24.96
N PRO A 21 10.48 7.25 25.21
CA PRO A 21 10.51 6.26 24.14
C PRO A 21 9.17 6.26 23.42
N MET A 22 9.18 6.57 22.12
CA MET A 22 7.98 6.57 21.30
C MET A 22 7.35 5.17 21.31
N SER A 23 6.03 5.10 21.50
CA SER A 23 5.29 3.84 21.41
C SER A 23 5.55 3.19 20.05
N PHE A 24 5.54 1.84 20.00
CA PHE A 24 5.66 1.07 18.76
C PHE A 24 4.71 1.58 17.65
N TRP A 25 3.46 1.87 18.00
CA TRP A 25 2.44 2.39 17.10
C TRP A 25 2.82 3.75 16.47
N GLN A 26 3.35 4.65 17.29
CA GLN A 26 3.80 5.97 16.82
C GLN A 26 5.04 5.87 15.94
N LYS A 27 5.95 4.94 16.28
CA LYS A 27 7.21 4.78 15.56
C LYS A 27 7.06 4.09 14.20
N TYR A 28 6.21 3.05 14.12
CA TYR A 28 6.15 2.19 12.92
C TYR A 28 4.83 2.29 12.15
N ILE A 29 3.72 2.65 12.80
CA ILE A 29 2.39 2.67 12.17
C ILE A 29 2.02 4.09 11.72
N PHE A 30 2.15 5.07 12.62
CA PHE A 30 1.84 6.48 12.36
C PHE A 30 3.11 7.33 12.22
N SER A 31 4.16 6.74 11.65
CA SER A 31 5.42 7.44 11.44
C SER A 31 5.28 8.53 10.37
N THR A 32 5.98 9.64 10.57
CA THR A 32 6.17 10.68 9.56
C THR A 32 7.52 10.55 8.84
N ASP A 33 8.35 9.58 9.23
CA ASP A 33 9.64 9.31 8.59
C ASP A 33 9.40 8.68 7.20
N HIS A 34 9.92 9.32 6.16
CA HIS A 34 9.80 8.88 4.77
C HIS A 34 10.32 7.46 4.54
N LYS A 35 11.34 7.01 5.28
CA LYS A 35 11.90 5.66 5.17
C LYS A 35 10.91 4.60 5.67
N ILE A 36 10.27 4.87 6.81
CA ILE A 36 9.28 3.96 7.38
C ILE A 36 8.05 3.90 6.49
N ILE A 37 7.57 5.06 6.00
CA ILE A 37 6.44 5.13 5.06
C ILE A 37 6.78 4.39 3.76
N GLY A 38 7.99 4.55 3.23
CA GLY A 38 8.45 3.81 2.06
C GLY A 38 8.43 2.29 2.27
N ILE A 39 8.84 1.80 3.44
CA ILE A 39 8.77 0.38 3.79
C ILE A 39 7.31 -0.10 3.93
N GLN A 40 6.43 0.71 4.53
CA GLN A 40 5.00 0.40 4.60
C GLN A 40 4.39 0.26 3.20
N PHE A 41 4.69 1.18 2.28
CA PHE A 41 4.28 1.08 0.87
C PHE A 41 4.82 -0.18 0.21
N LEU A 42 6.06 -0.59 0.49
CA LEU A 42 6.65 -1.80 -0.04
C LEU A 42 5.82 -3.04 0.35
N PHE A 43 5.53 -3.20 1.64
CA PHE A 43 4.75 -4.35 2.11
C PHE A 43 3.34 -4.36 1.52
N VAL A 44 2.66 -3.22 1.45
CA VAL A 44 1.32 -3.11 0.86
C VAL A 44 1.36 -3.40 -0.64
N SER A 45 2.35 -2.88 -1.37
CA SER A 45 2.54 -3.18 -2.79
C SER A 45 2.77 -4.65 -3.05
N LEU A 46 3.61 -5.32 -2.25
CA LEU A 46 3.85 -6.76 -2.36
C LEU A 46 2.60 -7.58 -2.01
N PHE A 47 1.84 -7.15 -1.02
CA PHE A 47 0.56 -7.78 -0.69
C PHE A 47 -0.41 -7.72 -1.88
N PHE A 48 -0.62 -6.54 -2.48
CA PHE A 48 -1.50 -6.40 -3.64
C PHE A 48 -0.93 -7.03 -4.91
N LEU A 49 0.39 -7.12 -5.04
CA LEU A 49 1.03 -7.90 -6.09
C LEU A 49 0.68 -9.39 -5.97
N LEU A 50 0.71 -9.93 -4.75
CA LEU A 50 0.30 -11.31 -4.49
C LEU A 50 -1.19 -11.51 -4.79
N VAL A 51 -2.06 -10.62 -4.32
CA VAL A 51 -3.51 -10.66 -4.61
C VAL A 51 -3.74 -10.64 -6.12
N GLY A 52 -3.17 -9.66 -6.83
CA GLY A 52 -3.29 -9.56 -8.28
C GLY A 52 -2.73 -10.78 -9.01
N GLY A 53 -1.62 -11.36 -8.53
CA GLY A 53 -1.04 -12.60 -9.03
C GLY A 53 -1.97 -13.81 -8.86
N LEU A 54 -2.64 -13.93 -7.71
CA LEU A 54 -3.64 -14.99 -7.49
C LEU A 54 -4.86 -14.84 -8.42
N LEU A 55 -5.32 -13.61 -8.68
CA LEU A 55 -6.37 -13.37 -9.67
C LEU A 55 -5.91 -13.75 -11.08
N ALA A 56 -4.67 -13.44 -11.45
CA ALA A 56 -4.07 -13.86 -12.72
C ALA A 56 -4.02 -15.37 -12.88
N MET A 57 -3.69 -16.11 -11.80
CA MET A 57 -3.69 -17.57 -11.83
C MET A 57 -5.08 -18.14 -12.09
N GLN A 58 -6.13 -17.54 -11.51
CA GLN A 58 -7.51 -17.93 -11.78
C GLN A 58 -7.90 -17.68 -13.25
N ILE A 59 -7.54 -16.51 -13.80
CA ILE A 59 -7.75 -16.18 -15.22
C ILE A 59 -7.04 -17.23 -16.11
N ARG A 60 -5.78 -17.53 -15.81
CA ARG A 60 -4.99 -18.53 -16.56
C ARG A 60 -5.59 -19.93 -16.48
N TRP A 61 -6.11 -20.33 -15.31
CA TRP A 61 -6.79 -21.61 -15.17
C TRP A 61 -8.01 -21.70 -16.09
N GLN A 62 -8.88 -20.69 -16.08
CA GLN A 62 -10.07 -20.66 -16.93
C GLN A 62 -9.74 -20.73 -18.43
N LEU A 63 -8.65 -20.07 -18.85
CA LEU A 63 -8.19 -20.11 -20.25
C LEU A 63 -7.57 -21.47 -20.63
N GLY A 64 -6.82 -22.08 -19.72
CA GLY A 64 -6.17 -23.37 -19.95
C GLY A 64 -7.12 -24.57 -19.85
N PHE A 65 -8.14 -24.47 -19.02
CA PHE A 65 -9.07 -25.56 -18.71
C PHE A 65 -10.52 -25.08 -18.67
N PRO A 66 -11.08 -24.61 -19.81
CA PRO A 66 -12.43 -24.06 -19.85
C PRO A 66 -13.46 -25.11 -19.41
N GLY A 67 -14.35 -24.69 -18.53
CA GLY A 67 -15.43 -25.56 -18.00
C GLY A 67 -14.98 -26.62 -16.97
N LYS A 68 -13.70 -26.61 -16.57
CA LYS A 68 -13.22 -27.51 -15.50
C LYS A 68 -13.17 -26.76 -14.16
N PRO A 69 -13.51 -27.46 -13.05
CA PRO A 69 -13.43 -26.85 -11.72
C PRO A 69 -11.99 -26.49 -11.39
N MET A 70 -11.78 -25.32 -10.82
CA MET A 70 -10.45 -24.87 -10.36
C MET A 70 -10.03 -25.66 -9.11
N PRO A 71 -8.76 -26.05 -8.98
CA PRO A 71 -8.24 -26.59 -7.73
C PRO A 71 -8.43 -25.58 -6.59
N GLY A 72 -9.13 -25.98 -5.53
CA GLY A 72 -9.50 -25.08 -4.43
C GLY A 72 -10.73 -24.19 -4.71
N GLY A 73 -11.41 -24.35 -5.85
CA GLY A 73 -12.60 -23.59 -6.24
C GLY A 73 -13.79 -23.72 -5.26
N GLY A 74 -13.81 -24.75 -4.44
CA GLY A 74 -14.82 -24.91 -3.38
C GLY A 74 -14.77 -23.88 -2.24
N ILE A 75 -13.74 -23.02 -2.20
CA ILE A 75 -13.65 -21.89 -1.27
C ILE A 75 -14.43 -20.68 -1.82
N LEU A 76 -14.67 -20.64 -3.14
CA LEU A 76 -15.39 -19.56 -3.78
C LEU A 76 -16.90 -19.71 -3.56
N PRO A 77 -17.63 -18.57 -3.41
CA PRO A 77 -19.08 -18.61 -3.34
C PRO A 77 -19.71 -19.28 -4.56
N GLU A 78 -20.76 -20.08 -4.36
CA GLU A 78 -21.52 -20.72 -5.44
C GLU A 78 -22.09 -19.71 -6.45
N THR A 79 -22.29 -18.44 -6.04
CA THR A 79 -22.72 -17.34 -6.91
C THR A 79 -21.66 -16.91 -7.92
N MET A 80 -20.39 -17.23 -7.68
CA MET A 80 -19.24 -16.87 -8.54
C MET A 80 -18.71 -18.07 -9.31
N ALA A 81 -18.67 -19.23 -8.67
CA ALA A 81 -18.08 -20.45 -9.24
C ALA A 81 -18.86 -21.70 -8.75
N PRO A 82 -20.08 -21.96 -9.27
CA PRO A 82 -20.85 -23.13 -8.91
C PRO A 82 -20.07 -24.41 -9.24
N GLY A 83 -19.89 -25.27 -8.21
CA GLY A 83 -19.05 -26.46 -8.34
C GLY A 83 -17.60 -26.20 -8.71
N GLY A 84 -17.08 -24.99 -8.46
CA GLY A 84 -15.72 -24.60 -8.79
C GLY A 84 -15.48 -24.18 -10.26
N VAL A 85 -16.53 -24.14 -11.07
CA VAL A 85 -16.47 -23.68 -12.47
C VAL A 85 -16.87 -22.20 -12.53
N PHE A 86 -16.03 -21.36 -13.14
CA PHE A 86 -16.24 -19.93 -13.17
C PHE A 86 -17.41 -19.54 -14.07
N LEU A 87 -18.28 -18.67 -13.56
CA LEU A 87 -19.28 -17.99 -14.37
C LEU A 87 -18.61 -16.90 -15.25
N PRO A 88 -19.17 -16.61 -16.45
CA PRO A 88 -18.63 -15.55 -17.33
C PRO A 88 -18.52 -14.20 -16.63
N GLU A 89 -19.49 -13.83 -15.81
CA GLU A 89 -19.51 -12.58 -15.05
C GLU A 89 -18.36 -12.52 -14.05
N TYR A 90 -18.09 -13.61 -13.35
CA TYR A 90 -16.97 -13.69 -12.42
C TYR A 90 -15.63 -13.59 -13.14
N TYR A 91 -15.50 -14.21 -14.32
CA TYR A 91 -14.28 -14.09 -15.13
C TYR A 91 -13.98 -12.63 -15.52
N ILE A 92 -15.01 -11.87 -15.93
CA ILE A 92 -14.85 -10.45 -16.25
C ILE A 92 -14.47 -9.63 -15.00
N GLN A 93 -15.04 -9.95 -13.85
CA GLN A 93 -14.62 -9.35 -12.57
C GLN A 93 -13.16 -9.64 -12.25
N LEU A 94 -12.69 -10.87 -12.45
CA LEU A 94 -11.28 -11.23 -12.26
C LEU A 94 -10.35 -10.40 -13.14
N VAL A 95 -10.67 -10.23 -14.43
CA VAL A 95 -9.88 -9.43 -15.36
C VAL A 95 -9.83 -7.97 -14.92
N THR A 96 -10.98 -7.39 -14.57
CA THR A 96 -11.09 -6.01 -14.09
C THR A 96 -10.28 -5.79 -12.83
N MET A 97 -10.47 -6.64 -11.83
CA MET A 97 -9.81 -6.51 -10.53
C MET A 97 -8.32 -6.82 -10.60
N HIS A 98 -7.91 -7.81 -11.41
CA HIS A 98 -6.50 -8.08 -11.66
C HIS A 98 -5.80 -6.83 -12.23
N GLY A 99 -6.33 -6.24 -13.29
CA GLY A 99 -5.76 -5.03 -13.89
C GLY A 99 -5.69 -3.87 -12.90
N THR A 100 -6.77 -3.63 -12.15
CA THR A 100 -6.84 -2.56 -11.14
C THR A 100 -5.81 -2.76 -10.02
N PHE A 101 -5.73 -3.97 -9.45
CA PHE A 101 -4.76 -4.24 -8.38
C PHE A 101 -3.32 -4.14 -8.86
N MET A 102 -3.01 -4.67 -10.05
CA MET A 102 -1.65 -4.65 -10.56
C MET A 102 -1.17 -3.23 -10.88
N VAL A 103 -2.02 -2.39 -11.47
CA VAL A 103 -1.65 -1.03 -11.85
C VAL A 103 -1.68 -0.08 -10.65
N PHE A 104 -2.79 0.01 -9.93
CA PHE A 104 -3.01 1.06 -8.94
C PHE A 104 -2.55 0.69 -7.52
N PHE A 105 -2.48 -0.59 -7.17
CA PHE A 105 -2.15 -1.00 -5.80
C PHE A 105 -0.84 -1.79 -5.69
N ALA A 106 -0.31 -2.34 -6.79
CA ALA A 106 1.00 -2.95 -6.81
C ALA A 106 2.06 -2.03 -7.41
N ILE A 107 1.98 -1.71 -8.71
CA ILE A 107 3.05 -0.98 -9.42
C ILE A 107 3.12 0.50 -9.02
N MET A 108 2.00 1.22 -8.96
CA MET A 108 2.01 2.64 -8.63
C MET A 108 2.52 2.92 -7.21
N PRO A 109 2.05 2.23 -6.14
CA PRO A 109 2.62 2.42 -4.82
C PRO A 109 4.08 1.97 -4.72
N LEU A 110 4.50 0.95 -5.48
CA LEU A 110 5.90 0.55 -5.54
C LEU A 110 6.78 1.65 -6.12
N LEU A 111 6.38 2.24 -7.26
CA LEU A 111 7.16 3.28 -7.92
C LEU A 111 7.10 4.63 -7.19
N VAL A 112 5.91 5.09 -6.82
CA VAL A 112 5.72 6.41 -6.20
C VAL A 112 5.86 6.32 -4.68
N GLY A 113 5.27 5.32 -4.05
CA GLY A 113 5.31 5.16 -2.60
C GLY A 113 6.68 4.71 -2.08
N VAL A 114 7.32 3.74 -2.72
CA VAL A 114 8.61 3.22 -2.28
C VAL A 114 9.76 4.03 -2.87
N TYR A 115 9.95 3.96 -4.19
CA TYR A 115 11.13 4.58 -4.81
C TYR A 115 11.18 6.08 -4.61
N ALA A 116 10.08 6.82 -4.75
CA ALA A 116 10.10 8.26 -4.56
C ALA A 116 10.44 8.63 -3.11
N ASN A 117 9.93 7.91 -2.11
CA ASN A 117 10.24 8.16 -0.71
C ASN A 117 11.73 7.98 -0.38
N PHE A 118 12.43 7.08 -1.08
CA PHE A 118 13.87 6.89 -0.89
C PHE A 118 14.71 7.78 -1.82
N LEU A 119 14.34 7.87 -3.11
CA LEU A 119 15.17 8.54 -4.11
C LEU A 119 15.07 10.06 -4.05
N ILE A 120 13.90 10.64 -3.76
CA ILE A 120 13.73 12.10 -3.77
C ILE A 120 14.59 12.75 -2.67
N PRO A 121 14.51 12.37 -1.38
CA PRO A 121 15.37 12.93 -0.36
C PRO A 121 16.87 12.71 -0.65
N LEU A 122 17.22 11.52 -1.14
CA LEU A 122 18.62 11.19 -1.47
C LEU A 122 19.16 12.05 -2.62
N LYS A 123 18.38 12.28 -3.67
CA LYS A 123 18.78 13.09 -4.83
C LYS A 123 18.89 14.57 -4.51
N LEU A 124 18.04 15.07 -3.62
CA LEU A 124 18.04 16.47 -3.18
C LEU A 124 19.03 16.73 -2.02
N GLY A 125 19.58 15.70 -1.40
CA GLY A 125 20.36 15.83 -0.18
C GLY A 125 19.52 16.31 1.02
N ALA A 126 18.20 16.13 0.96
CA ALA A 126 17.29 16.55 2.01
C ALA A 126 17.22 15.49 3.12
N HIS A 127 17.05 15.96 4.37
CA HIS A 127 16.98 15.06 5.54
C HIS A 127 15.66 14.32 5.62
N ASP A 128 14.56 14.91 5.10
CA ASP A 128 13.22 14.34 5.06
C ASP A 128 12.41 14.90 3.87
N MET A 129 11.20 14.36 3.66
CA MET A 129 10.25 14.85 2.66
C MET A 129 9.69 16.22 3.06
N ALA A 130 9.33 17.05 2.06
CA ALA A 130 8.79 18.39 2.30
C ALA A 130 7.48 18.40 3.09
N PHE A 131 6.64 17.37 2.92
CA PHE A 131 5.33 17.24 3.57
C PHE A 131 5.14 15.86 4.22
N PRO A 132 5.80 15.57 5.35
CA PRO A 132 5.81 14.24 5.94
C PRO A 132 4.42 13.74 6.35
N ARG A 133 3.57 14.63 6.87
CA ARG A 133 2.19 14.28 7.28
C ARG A 133 1.31 13.92 6.09
N ILE A 134 1.41 14.63 4.98
CA ILE A 134 0.65 14.33 3.75
C ILE A 134 1.11 13.00 3.18
N ASN A 135 2.41 12.72 3.22
CA ASN A 135 2.99 11.45 2.80
C ASN A 135 2.45 10.27 3.62
N MET A 136 2.37 10.41 4.95
CA MET A 136 1.74 9.41 5.83
C MET A 136 0.25 9.21 5.50
N TRP A 137 -0.51 10.29 5.29
CA TRP A 137 -1.92 10.19 4.92
C TRP A 137 -2.12 9.51 3.57
N SER A 138 -1.24 9.74 2.59
CA SER A 138 -1.31 9.09 1.28
C SER A 138 -1.20 7.57 1.40
N PHE A 139 -0.33 7.07 2.29
CA PHE A 139 -0.22 5.65 2.58
C PHE A 139 -1.53 5.07 3.12
N TRP A 140 -2.12 5.70 4.15
CA TRP A 140 -3.35 5.19 4.77
C TRP A 140 -4.54 5.22 3.82
N LEU A 141 -4.67 6.27 3.00
CA LEU A 141 -5.71 6.35 1.98
C LEU A 141 -5.53 5.30 0.90
N ALA A 142 -4.30 5.04 0.45
CA ALA A 142 -4.02 4.00 -0.54
C ALA A 142 -4.35 2.60 0.01
N LEU A 143 -3.95 2.31 1.25
CA LEU A 143 -4.27 1.04 1.90
C LEU A 143 -5.79 0.84 2.03
N LEU A 144 -6.50 1.86 2.54
CA LEU A 144 -7.95 1.81 2.71
C LEU A 144 -8.67 1.62 1.36
N ALA A 145 -8.27 2.35 0.32
CA ALA A 145 -8.82 2.21 -1.02
C ALA A 145 -8.63 0.78 -1.58
N GLY A 146 -7.43 0.21 -1.41
CA GLY A 146 -7.15 -1.17 -1.82
C GLY A 146 -8.00 -2.20 -1.08
N LEU A 147 -8.21 -2.02 0.23
CA LEU A 147 -9.08 -2.90 1.03
C LEU A 147 -10.56 -2.77 0.64
N ILE A 148 -11.05 -1.56 0.35
CA ILE A 148 -12.41 -1.34 -0.16
C ILE A 148 -12.58 -2.03 -1.52
N MET A 149 -11.61 -1.90 -2.42
CA MET A 149 -11.64 -2.60 -3.71
C MET A 149 -11.67 -4.12 -3.53
N LEU A 150 -10.85 -4.66 -2.62
CA LEU A 150 -10.85 -6.10 -2.33
C LEU A 150 -12.20 -6.55 -1.75
N ALA A 151 -12.82 -5.75 -0.89
CA ALA A 151 -14.14 -6.01 -0.34
C ALA A 151 -15.25 -6.04 -1.42
N GLY A 152 -15.01 -5.44 -2.59
CA GLY A 152 -15.93 -5.49 -3.72
C GLY A 152 -16.28 -6.90 -4.20
N PHE A 153 -15.43 -7.91 -3.98
CA PHE A 153 -15.75 -9.31 -4.27
C PHE A 153 -16.85 -9.90 -3.35
N PHE A 154 -17.07 -9.30 -2.18
CA PHE A 154 -18.01 -9.79 -1.18
C PHE A 154 -19.36 -9.05 -1.21
N VAL A 155 -19.54 -8.11 -2.13
CA VAL A 155 -20.81 -7.39 -2.35
C VAL A 155 -21.76 -8.27 -3.17
N PRO A 156 -23.09 -8.19 -2.99
CA PRO A 156 -24.07 -9.06 -3.68
C PRO A 156 -23.93 -9.13 -5.19
N ASP A 157 -23.63 -8.00 -5.88
CA ASP A 157 -23.41 -7.96 -7.33
C ASP A 157 -21.96 -8.25 -7.74
N GLY A 158 -21.08 -8.48 -6.77
CA GLY A 158 -19.66 -8.74 -6.97
C GLY A 158 -18.83 -7.50 -7.35
N ALA A 159 -17.62 -7.76 -7.82
CA ALA A 159 -16.70 -6.71 -8.21
C ALA A 159 -17.06 -6.06 -9.56
N PRO A 160 -16.50 -4.88 -9.90
CA PRO A 160 -16.72 -4.21 -11.18
C PRO A 160 -16.40 -5.09 -12.40
N ARG A 161 -17.15 -4.91 -13.50
CA ARG A 161 -17.06 -5.73 -14.72
C ARG A 161 -16.65 -4.96 -15.97
N ALA A 162 -16.33 -3.68 -15.84
CA ALA A 162 -16.10 -2.78 -16.98
C ALA A 162 -14.63 -2.72 -17.46
N GLY A 163 -13.75 -3.60 -16.95
CA GLY A 163 -12.30 -3.49 -17.14
C GLY A 163 -11.70 -2.39 -16.25
N TRP A 164 -10.36 -2.34 -16.16
CA TRP A 164 -9.67 -1.36 -15.31
C TRP A 164 -9.83 0.08 -15.80
N THR A 165 -10.14 0.28 -17.07
CA THR A 165 -10.42 1.60 -17.68
C THR A 165 -11.85 2.09 -17.44
N MET A 166 -12.73 1.24 -16.94
CA MET A 166 -14.12 1.56 -16.60
C MET A 166 -14.94 2.15 -17.76
N TYR A 167 -14.69 1.69 -19.00
CA TYR A 167 -15.58 2.01 -20.11
C TYR A 167 -16.94 1.34 -19.93
N ALA A 168 -18.01 2.08 -20.23
CA ALA A 168 -19.38 1.62 -20.20
C ALA A 168 -19.68 0.68 -21.38
#